data_53141073e2299dd10b274b8795328ea8
#
_entry.id   53141073e2299dd10b274b8795328ea8
#
_cell.length_a   1.000
_cell.length_b   1.000
_cell.length_c   1.000
_cell.angle_alpha   90.00
_cell.angle_beta   90.00
_cell.angle_gamma   90.00
#
_symmetry.space_group_name_H-M   'P 1'
#
loop_
_entity.id
_entity.type
_entity.pdbx_description
1 polymer ?
#
loop_
_entity_poly.entity_id
_entity_poly.type
_entity_poly.pdbx_seq_one_letter_code
_entity_poly.pdbx_strand_id
1 'polypeptide(L)'
;MALLAGACSRKSGGGVKLKADTDSVAYIIGMNVGMNLLKMDSTLNVNAVCEGIRDVFRAGAKLSADDAEVYYLRYMNYVLPEKARAYEEQFLADFAKS
;
A
#
# COMPACT_ATOMS: atom_id res chain seq x y z
N MET A 1 -20.07 -4.75 10.51
CA MET A 1 -19.37 -4.26 11.68
C MET A 1 -18.34 -3.24 11.31
N ALA A 2 -18.54 -2.05 11.81
CA ALA A 2 -17.59 -0.98 11.54
C ALA A 2 -16.20 -1.28 12.09
N LEU A 3 -16.13 -2.10 13.12
CA LEU A 3 -14.86 -2.42 13.76
C LEU A 3 -13.89 -3.10 12.82
N LEU A 4 -14.40 -4.01 11.99
CA LEU A 4 -13.54 -4.72 11.08
C LEU A 4 -12.99 -3.79 10.01
N ALA A 5 -13.85 -2.91 9.52
CA ALA A 5 -13.40 -1.95 8.52
C ALA A 5 -12.34 -1.02 9.09
N GLY A 6 -12.45 -0.71 10.38
CA GLY A 6 -11.49 0.18 11.01
C GLY A 6 -10.15 -0.44 11.30
N ALA A 7 -10.04 -1.77 11.25
CA ALA A 7 -8.80 -2.42 11.64
C ALA A 7 -7.61 -1.97 10.81
N CYS A 8 -7.77 -1.88 9.51
CA CYS A 8 -6.68 -1.45 8.64
C CYS A 8 -6.49 0.05 8.65
N SER A 9 -7.54 0.82 8.92
CA SER A 9 -7.43 2.26 8.86
C SER A 9 -6.96 2.89 10.15
N ARG A 10 -6.88 2.13 11.21
CA ARG A 10 -6.40 2.66 12.47
C ARG A 10 -4.94 2.92 12.44
N LYS A 11 -4.56 4.06 12.96
CA LYS A 11 -3.15 4.40 13.03
C LYS A 11 -2.47 3.76 14.20
N SER A 12 -3.18 3.61 15.30
CA SER A 12 -2.59 3.00 16.47
C SER A 12 -2.41 1.51 16.25
N GLY A 13 -1.50 0.94 16.98
CA GLY A 13 -1.24 -0.49 16.88
C GLY A 13 -2.30 -1.36 17.50
N GLY A 14 -3.43 -0.79 17.88
CA GLY A 14 -4.45 -1.54 18.58
C GLY A 14 -5.47 -2.20 17.69
N GLY A 15 -5.19 -2.37 16.40
CA GLY A 15 -6.18 -2.87 15.48
C GLY A 15 -6.54 -4.32 15.70
N VAL A 16 -5.65 -5.19 15.36
CA VAL A 16 -5.90 -6.64 15.38
C VAL A 16 -5.00 -7.30 16.40
N LYS A 17 -5.57 -8.19 17.18
CA LYS A 17 -4.80 -8.96 18.13
C LYS A 17 -4.29 -10.23 17.49
N LEU A 18 -3.06 -10.56 17.79
CA LEU A 18 -2.42 -11.76 17.25
C LEU A 18 -2.61 -12.88 18.26
N LYS A 19 -3.69 -13.64 18.10
CA LYS A 19 -4.08 -14.64 19.08
C LYS A 19 -3.45 -16.00 18.85
N ALA A 20 -3.01 -16.28 17.66
CA ALA A 20 -2.45 -17.58 17.33
C ALA A 20 -1.24 -17.39 16.43
N ASP A 21 -0.45 -18.44 16.28
CA ASP A 21 0.73 -18.38 15.42
C ASP A 21 0.37 -18.01 14.00
N THR A 22 -0.80 -18.46 13.52
CA THR A 22 -1.26 -18.12 12.18
C THR A 22 -1.53 -16.63 12.03
N ASP A 23 -2.03 -16.00 13.09
CA ASP A 23 -2.23 -14.55 13.06
C ASP A 23 -0.90 -13.83 13.00
N SER A 24 0.09 -14.32 13.72
CA SER A 24 1.42 -13.72 13.69
C SER A 24 2.05 -13.84 12.32
N VAL A 25 1.90 -14.98 11.68
CA VAL A 25 2.42 -15.19 10.33
C VAL A 25 1.71 -14.25 9.37
N ALA A 26 0.40 -14.11 9.49
CA ALA A 26 -0.36 -13.20 8.64
C ALA A 26 0.13 -11.75 8.81
N TYR A 27 0.39 -11.36 10.04
CA TYR A 27 0.90 -10.03 10.32
C TYR A 27 2.27 -9.83 9.68
N ILE A 28 3.14 -10.83 9.75
CA ILE A 28 4.47 -10.76 9.15
C ILE A 28 4.37 -10.62 7.65
N ILE A 29 3.44 -11.33 7.02
CA ILE A 29 3.22 -11.17 5.58
C ILE A 29 2.85 -9.72 5.29
N GLY A 30 1.98 -9.14 6.10
CA GLY A 30 1.61 -7.74 5.96
C GLY A 30 2.80 -6.81 6.11
N MET A 31 3.69 -7.08 7.06
CA MET A 31 4.89 -6.29 7.25
C MET A 31 5.79 -6.33 6.00
N ASN A 32 5.95 -7.52 5.43
CA ASN A 32 6.79 -7.67 4.25
C ASN A 32 6.21 -6.91 3.07
N VAL A 33 4.89 -7.01 2.86
CA VAL A 33 4.23 -6.27 1.81
C VAL A 33 4.39 -4.78 2.05
N GLY A 34 4.19 -4.35 3.29
CA GLY A 34 4.32 -2.95 3.66
C GLY A 34 5.70 -2.40 3.39
N MET A 35 6.73 -3.15 3.73
CA MET A 35 8.09 -2.70 3.48
C MET A 35 8.38 -2.55 2.00
N ASN A 36 7.89 -3.48 1.19
CA ASN A 36 8.08 -3.40 -0.26
C ASN A 36 7.34 -2.20 -0.84
N LEU A 37 6.11 -1.97 -0.39
CA LEU A 37 5.33 -0.83 -0.87
C LEU A 37 5.95 0.49 -0.45
N LEU A 38 6.46 0.55 0.77
CA LEU A 38 7.11 1.76 1.26
C LEU A 38 8.32 2.13 0.42
N LYS A 39 9.10 1.14 0.02
CA LYS A 39 10.27 1.38 -0.83
C LYS A 39 9.86 1.81 -2.23
N MET A 40 8.75 1.30 -2.73
CA MET A 40 8.28 1.62 -4.07
C MET A 40 7.70 3.03 -4.12
N ASP A 41 6.83 3.36 -3.19
CA ASP A 41 6.16 4.65 -3.17
C ASP A 41 5.61 4.90 -1.77
N SER A 42 6.32 5.72 -0.99
CA SER A 42 5.93 5.98 0.39
C SER A 42 4.63 6.79 0.51
N THR A 43 4.11 7.29 -0.62
CA THR A 43 2.87 8.07 -0.59
C THR A 43 1.63 7.24 -0.88
N LEU A 44 1.79 5.92 -1.03
CA LEU A 44 0.64 5.06 -1.26
C LEU A 44 -0.33 5.12 -0.09
N ASN A 45 -1.61 5.08 -0.42
CA ASN A 45 -2.67 5.07 0.58
C ASN A 45 -2.80 3.67 1.18
N VAL A 46 -2.24 3.49 2.36
CA VAL A 46 -2.23 2.20 3.02
C VAL A 46 -3.64 1.69 3.29
N ASN A 47 -4.55 2.59 3.61
CA ASN A 47 -5.94 2.17 3.87
C ASN A 47 -6.57 1.57 2.62
N ALA A 48 -6.28 2.15 1.46
CA ALA A 48 -6.78 1.60 0.20
C ALA A 48 -6.15 0.24 -0.09
N VAL A 49 -4.87 0.08 0.21
CA VAL A 49 -4.20 -1.22 0.04
C VAL A 49 -4.89 -2.27 0.90
N CYS A 50 -5.13 -1.95 2.15
CA CYS A 50 -5.79 -2.88 3.07
C CYS A 50 -7.21 -3.20 2.62
N GLU A 51 -7.92 -2.19 2.11
CA GLU A 51 -9.28 -2.42 1.64
C GLU A 51 -9.29 -3.33 0.42
N GLY A 52 -8.32 -3.15 -0.48
CA GLY A 52 -8.21 -4.01 -1.65
C GLY A 52 -8.00 -5.47 -1.25
N ILE A 53 -7.13 -5.70 -0.28
CA ILE A 53 -6.89 -7.05 0.22
C ILE A 53 -8.17 -7.63 0.80
N ARG A 54 -8.86 -6.85 1.62
CA ARG A 54 -10.07 -7.31 2.26
C ARG A 54 -11.16 -7.62 1.25
N ASP A 55 -11.28 -6.76 0.23
CA ASP A 55 -12.30 -6.95 -0.79
C ASP A 55 -12.07 -8.22 -1.59
N VAL A 56 -10.81 -8.55 -1.89
CA VAL A 56 -10.49 -9.79 -2.60
C VAL A 56 -10.94 -10.99 -1.78
N PHE A 57 -10.67 -10.97 -0.47
CA PHE A 57 -11.08 -12.07 0.40
C PHE A 57 -12.59 -12.22 0.48
N ARG A 58 -13.32 -11.12 0.27
CA ARG A 58 -14.78 -11.13 0.30
C ARG A 58 -15.39 -11.30 -1.09
N ALA A 59 -14.56 -11.46 -2.11
CA ALA A 59 -15.01 -11.55 -3.51
C ALA A 59 -15.82 -10.31 -3.91
N GLY A 60 -15.42 -9.15 -3.41
CA GLY A 60 -16.14 -7.90 -3.65
C GLY A 60 -15.25 -6.80 -4.18
N ALA A 61 -14.31 -7.13 -5.05
CA ALA A 61 -13.41 -6.12 -5.60
C ALA A 61 -14.19 -5.04 -6.35
N LYS A 62 -13.74 -3.80 -6.16
CA LYS A 62 -14.43 -2.65 -6.75
C LYS A 62 -14.10 -2.45 -8.22
N LEU A 63 -13.01 -3.03 -8.67
CA LEU A 63 -12.58 -2.92 -10.07
C LEU A 63 -12.53 -4.31 -10.67
N SER A 64 -12.85 -4.38 -11.97
CA SER A 64 -12.65 -5.64 -12.69
C SER A 64 -11.15 -5.89 -12.86
N ALA A 65 -10.80 -7.15 -13.16
CA ALA A 65 -9.40 -7.47 -13.37
C ALA A 65 -8.82 -6.68 -14.55
N ASP A 66 -9.61 -6.48 -15.59
CA ASP A 66 -9.14 -5.74 -16.76
C ASP A 66 -8.90 -4.28 -16.43
N ASP A 67 -9.84 -3.65 -15.74
CA ASP A 67 -9.68 -2.24 -15.34
C ASP A 67 -8.51 -2.09 -14.39
N ALA A 68 -8.37 -3.03 -13.46
CA ALA A 68 -7.28 -2.97 -12.50
C ALA A 68 -5.93 -3.03 -13.21
N GLU A 69 -5.82 -3.88 -14.21
CA GLU A 69 -4.58 -3.99 -14.96
C GLU A 69 -4.24 -2.69 -15.68
N VAL A 70 -5.23 -2.05 -16.31
CA VAL A 70 -4.99 -0.81 -17.01
C VAL A 70 -4.47 0.27 -16.06
N TYR A 71 -5.13 0.44 -14.92
CA TYR A 71 -4.69 1.44 -13.93
C TYR A 71 -3.30 1.11 -13.39
N TYR A 72 -3.05 -0.17 -13.13
CA TYR A 72 -1.76 -0.57 -12.58
C TYR A 72 -0.63 -0.33 -13.57
N LEU A 73 -0.85 -0.68 -14.84
CA LEU A 73 0.18 -0.48 -15.86
C LEU A 73 0.47 1.00 -16.06
N ARG A 74 -0.57 1.83 -16.02
CA ARG A 74 -0.37 3.26 -16.13
C ARG A 74 0.47 3.77 -14.98
N TYR A 75 0.18 3.31 -13.76
CA TYR A 75 0.95 3.71 -12.60
C TYR A 75 2.41 3.30 -12.75
N MET A 76 2.66 2.05 -13.12
CA MET A 76 4.03 1.55 -13.22
C MET A 76 4.81 2.20 -14.34
N ASN A 77 4.16 2.50 -15.45
CA ASN A 77 4.86 2.99 -16.64
C ASN A 77 4.97 4.49 -16.71
N TYR A 78 4.07 5.22 -16.07
CA TYR A 78 4.05 6.68 -16.20
C TYR A 78 4.08 7.40 -14.86
N VAL A 79 3.23 7.01 -13.93
CA VAL A 79 3.10 7.76 -12.67
C VAL A 79 4.32 7.55 -11.78
N LEU A 80 4.71 6.31 -11.57
CA LEU A 80 5.81 6.01 -10.68
C LEU A 80 7.16 6.50 -11.22
N PRO A 81 7.48 6.30 -12.50
CA PRO A 81 8.72 6.87 -13.04
C PRO A 81 8.77 8.38 -12.95
N GLU A 82 7.63 9.05 -13.14
CA GLU A 82 7.59 10.49 -13.03
C GLU A 82 7.86 10.95 -11.60
N LYS A 83 7.31 10.24 -10.61
CA LYS A 83 7.59 10.56 -9.22
C LYS A 83 9.06 10.37 -8.89
N ALA A 84 9.65 9.30 -9.39
CA ALA A 84 11.06 9.03 -9.15
C ALA A 84 11.94 10.10 -9.75
N ARG A 85 11.60 10.54 -10.95
CA ARG A 85 12.37 11.57 -11.62
C ARG A 85 12.26 12.91 -10.89
N ALA A 86 11.07 13.25 -10.46
CA ALA A 86 10.88 14.49 -9.72
C ALA A 86 11.66 14.49 -8.41
N TYR A 87 11.68 13.35 -7.73
CA TYR A 87 12.44 13.22 -6.50
C TYR A 87 13.94 13.41 -6.77
N GLU A 88 14.43 12.79 -7.82
CA GLU A 88 15.83 12.88 -8.18
C GLU A 88 16.23 14.31 -8.52
N GLU A 89 15.40 14.98 -9.31
CA GLU A 89 15.66 16.38 -9.66
C GLU A 89 15.71 17.26 -8.40
N GLN A 90 14.82 17.03 -7.48
CA GLN A 90 14.80 17.80 -6.24
C GLN A 90 16.04 17.53 -5.41
N PHE A 91 16.44 16.26 -5.34
CA PHE A 91 17.63 15.87 -4.60
C PHE A 91 18.87 16.56 -5.17
N LEU A 92 19.01 16.56 -6.48
CA LEU A 92 20.16 17.19 -7.12
C LEU A 92 20.15 18.70 -6.94
N ALA A 93 18.97 19.30 -7.02
CA ALA A 93 18.84 20.74 -6.80
C ALA A 93 19.26 21.11 -5.38
N ASP A 94 18.81 20.34 -4.40
CA ASP A 94 19.16 20.59 -3.02
C ASP A 94 20.64 20.37 -2.76
N PHE A 95 21.22 19.36 -3.38
CA PHE A 95 22.63 19.07 -3.23
C PHE A 95 23.47 20.21 -3.82
N ALA A 96 23.05 20.76 -4.95
CA ALA A 96 23.79 21.84 -5.60
C ALA A 96 23.78 23.11 -4.75
N LYS A 97 22.79 23.28 -3.89
CA LYS A 97 22.71 24.46 -3.04
C LYS A 97 23.63 24.38 -1.82
N SER A 98 23.98 23.19 -1.43
CA SER A 98 24.86 23.04 -0.27
C SER A 98 26.32 23.05 -0.67
#